data_a59f777c9a59d7e794bb2d50b405aa73
#
_entry.id   a59f777c9a59d7e794bb2d50b405aa73
#
_cell.length_a   1.000
_cell.length_b   1.000
_cell.length_c   1.000
_cell.angle_alpha   90.00
_cell.angle_beta   90.00
_cell.angle_gamma   90.00
#
_symmetry.space_group_name_H-M   'P 1'
#
loop_
_entity.id
_entity.type
_entity.pdbx_description
1 polymer ?
#
loop_
_entity_poly.entity_id
_entity_poly.type
_entity_poly.pdbx_seq_one_letter_code
_entity_poly.pdbx_strand_id
1 'polypeptide(L)'
;KEFFEFVAPASLRAIAGVANIGTDVNWCGHTFAQANWYAFGRLAWQPGLSAKDIAGEWLKQTFGPLPSPHYEQLTKMMLDSHEAVVNYMMPLGLHHIFAWGHHYGPEPWCSIPGARPDWLPSYYHKADKQGIGFDRSSKGSNAVAQYPEALAKQYDNIGTCPEEFLLWFHHAPWTYRMKSGRTLWDELCYHYDNGVRQVRDFQKTWDAAEKHIDAERFHEVQSHLKTQVRDAVWWKDACLLYFQKFSGMPIPYDIERPVHELKELQKVHLPISNYECPTKELLNKNR
;
A
#
# COMPACT_ATOMS: atom_id res chain seq x y z
N LYS A 1 -15.26 3.21 -9.45
CA LYS A 1 -16.50 3.90 -9.90
C LYS A 1 -16.17 5.20 -10.62
N GLU A 2 -15.34 6.06 -10.06
CA GLU A 2 -15.00 7.38 -10.63
C GLU A 2 -14.36 7.29 -12.01
N PHE A 3 -13.47 6.32 -12.26
CA PHE A 3 -12.85 6.14 -13.58
C PHE A 3 -13.90 5.92 -14.70
N PHE A 4 -14.97 5.17 -14.41
CA PHE A 4 -16.03 4.89 -15.39
C PHE A 4 -17.01 6.07 -15.60
N GLU A 5 -17.03 7.06 -14.73
CA GLU A 5 -17.82 8.27 -14.92
C GLU A 5 -17.20 9.21 -15.97
N PHE A 6 -15.88 9.11 -16.22
CA PHE A 6 -15.16 9.91 -17.22
C PHE A 6 -15.06 9.26 -18.60
N VAL A 7 -15.25 7.94 -18.69
CA VAL A 7 -15.28 7.23 -19.97
C VAL A 7 -16.74 7.05 -20.36
N ALA A 8 -17.16 7.59 -21.48
CA ALA A 8 -18.53 7.44 -21.95
C ALA A 8 -18.91 5.94 -21.96
N PRO A 9 -19.89 5.48 -21.17
CA PRO A 9 -20.18 4.05 -20.99
C PRO A 9 -20.46 3.32 -22.33
N ALA A 10 -20.94 4.05 -23.32
CA ALA A 10 -21.23 3.52 -24.65
C ALA A 10 -19.97 3.19 -25.49
N SER A 11 -18.79 3.70 -25.11
CA SER A 11 -17.54 3.48 -25.86
C SER A 11 -16.70 2.30 -25.33
N LEU A 12 -16.90 1.89 -24.07
CA LEU A 12 -16.18 0.77 -23.47
C LEU A 12 -16.83 -0.56 -23.87
N ARG A 13 -16.14 -1.36 -24.67
CA ARG A 13 -16.63 -2.63 -25.20
C ARG A 13 -16.07 -3.86 -24.49
N ALA A 14 -14.86 -3.77 -23.95
CA ALA A 14 -14.19 -4.86 -23.26
C ALA A 14 -13.16 -4.35 -22.26
N ILE A 15 -12.94 -5.15 -21.20
CA ILE A 15 -11.84 -5.01 -20.26
C ILE A 15 -11.11 -6.34 -20.21
N ALA A 16 -9.78 -6.32 -20.37
CA ALA A 16 -8.92 -7.49 -20.26
C ALA A 16 -7.93 -7.33 -19.12
N GLY A 17 -7.72 -8.38 -18.34
CA GLY A 17 -6.69 -8.46 -17.31
C GLY A 17 -5.58 -9.43 -17.74
N VAL A 18 -4.35 -9.10 -17.40
CA VAL A 18 -3.17 -9.95 -17.64
C VAL A 18 -2.44 -10.13 -16.33
N ALA A 19 -2.03 -11.36 -16.02
CA ALA A 19 -1.21 -11.67 -14.85
C ALA A 19 0.06 -12.42 -15.27
N ASN A 20 1.13 -12.20 -14.53
CA ASN A 20 2.27 -13.11 -14.55
C ASN A 20 1.90 -14.31 -13.69
N ILE A 21 1.76 -15.45 -14.33
CA ILE A 21 1.56 -16.73 -13.67
C ILE A 21 2.92 -17.43 -13.55
N GLY A 22 3.30 -17.79 -12.32
CA GLY A 22 4.50 -18.61 -12.09
C GLY A 22 4.25 -20.09 -12.36
N THR A 23 5.15 -20.91 -11.85
CA THR A 23 5.05 -22.38 -11.91
C THR A 23 4.36 -22.97 -10.67
N ASP A 24 3.83 -22.14 -9.78
CA ASP A 24 3.13 -22.55 -8.57
C ASP A 24 1.73 -23.10 -8.93
N VAL A 25 1.25 -24.06 -8.14
CA VAL A 25 -0.11 -24.57 -8.27
C VAL A 25 -1.15 -23.48 -7.99
N ASN A 26 -0.85 -22.54 -7.12
CA ASN A 26 -1.57 -21.31 -6.95
C ASN A 26 -0.96 -20.21 -7.85
N TRP A 27 -1.39 -20.14 -9.10
CA TRP A 27 -0.87 -19.20 -10.10
C TRP A 27 -0.99 -17.70 -9.70
N CYS A 28 -1.81 -17.39 -8.69
CA CYS A 28 -1.92 -16.04 -8.12
C CYS A 28 -0.83 -15.75 -7.07
N GLY A 29 -0.04 -16.73 -6.66
CA GLY A 29 1.04 -16.62 -5.68
C GLY A 29 0.61 -16.85 -4.24
N HIS A 30 -0.62 -16.50 -3.85
CA HIS A 30 -1.18 -16.79 -2.53
C HIS A 30 -2.72 -16.74 -2.56
N THR A 31 -3.34 -17.33 -1.54
CA THR A 31 -4.80 -17.53 -1.50
C THR A 31 -5.60 -16.22 -1.69
N PHE A 32 -5.27 -15.14 -0.96
CA PHE A 32 -6.02 -13.88 -1.09
C PHE A 32 -5.79 -13.15 -2.42
N ALA A 33 -4.70 -13.40 -3.15
CA ALA A 33 -4.51 -12.82 -4.48
C ALA A 33 -5.56 -13.30 -5.49
N GLN A 34 -6.13 -14.47 -5.28
CA GLN A 34 -7.25 -15.00 -6.09
C GLN A 34 -8.49 -14.09 -6.00
N ALA A 35 -8.73 -13.45 -4.84
CA ALA A 35 -9.86 -12.55 -4.65
C ALA A 35 -9.87 -11.39 -5.65
N ASN A 36 -8.72 -10.86 -6.03
CA ASN A 36 -8.60 -9.79 -7.02
C ASN A 36 -9.07 -10.25 -8.40
N TRP A 37 -8.70 -11.47 -8.81
CA TRP A 37 -9.15 -12.04 -10.08
C TRP A 37 -10.64 -12.40 -10.06
N TYR A 38 -11.10 -12.92 -8.92
CA TYR A 38 -12.52 -13.14 -8.73
C TYR A 38 -13.31 -11.84 -8.86
N ALA A 39 -12.87 -10.78 -8.19
CA ALA A 39 -13.49 -9.46 -8.26
C ALA A 39 -13.48 -8.88 -9.68
N PHE A 40 -12.35 -9.03 -10.39
CA PHE A 40 -12.24 -8.60 -11.79
C PHE A 40 -13.29 -9.29 -12.68
N GLY A 41 -13.40 -10.62 -12.59
CA GLY A 41 -14.39 -11.38 -13.36
C GLY A 41 -15.83 -11.01 -12.99
N ARG A 42 -16.13 -10.85 -11.70
CA ARG A 42 -17.47 -10.46 -11.23
C ARG A 42 -17.87 -9.09 -11.73
N LEU A 43 -16.97 -8.09 -11.67
CA LEU A 43 -17.22 -6.73 -12.15
C LEU A 43 -17.29 -6.62 -13.67
N ALA A 44 -16.51 -7.42 -14.40
CA ALA A 44 -16.61 -7.50 -15.86
C ALA A 44 -17.97 -8.00 -16.31
N TRP A 45 -18.57 -8.93 -15.56
CA TRP A 45 -19.90 -9.47 -15.83
C TRP A 45 -21.03 -8.58 -15.29
N GLN A 46 -20.90 -8.10 -14.08
CA GLN A 46 -21.90 -7.29 -13.38
C GLN A 46 -21.26 -6.06 -12.70
N PRO A 47 -21.08 -4.94 -13.40
CA PRO A 47 -20.36 -3.77 -12.89
C PRO A 47 -21.00 -3.09 -11.67
N GLY A 48 -22.26 -3.37 -11.39
CA GLY A 48 -23.00 -2.80 -10.27
C GLY A 48 -22.77 -3.48 -8.91
N LEU A 49 -22.02 -4.58 -8.84
CA LEU A 49 -21.74 -5.28 -7.58
C LEU A 49 -20.92 -4.42 -6.64
N SER A 50 -21.21 -4.52 -5.34
CA SER A 50 -20.38 -3.88 -4.32
C SER A 50 -19.14 -4.72 -4.00
N ALA A 51 -18.06 -4.06 -3.59
CA ALA A 51 -16.86 -4.75 -3.12
C ALA A 51 -17.16 -5.68 -1.94
N LYS A 52 -18.09 -5.28 -1.05
CA LYS A 52 -18.53 -6.09 0.09
C LYS A 52 -19.20 -7.40 -0.34
N ASP A 53 -20.10 -7.33 -1.34
CA ASP A 53 -20.78 -8.51 -1.84
C ASP A 53 -19.79 -9.48 -2.49
N ILE A 54 -18.88 -8.95 -3.33
CA ILE A 54 -17.86 -9.75 -4.01
C ILE A 54 -16.91 -10.41 -3.00
N ALA A 55 -16.42 -9.66 -2.00
CA ALA A 55 -15.56 -10.22 -0.95
C ALA A 55 -16.28 -11.33 -0.18
N GLY A 56 -17.54 -11.10 0.15
CA GLY A 56 -18.36 -12.08 0.85
C GLY A 56 -18.64 -13.34 0.01
N GLU A 57 -18.90 -13.20 -1.29
CA GLU A 57 -19.06 -14.34 -2.20
C GLU A 57 -17.75 -15.14 -2.26
N TRP A 58 -16.62 -14.48 -2.43
CA TRP A 58 -15.31 -15.14 -2.53
C TRP A 58 -14.95 -15.89 -1.23
N LEU A 59 -15.17 -15.28 -0.06
CA LEU A 59 -14.92 -15.92 1.24
C LEU A 59 -15.73 -17.20 1.40
N LYS A 60 -17.03 -17.19 1.06
CA LYS A 60 -17.91 -18.36 1.15
C LYS A 60 -17.47 -19.49 0.22
N GLN A 61 -17.04 -19.15 -0.99
CA GLN A 61 -16.58 -20.14 -1.97
C GLN A 61 -15.22 -20.73 -1.59
N THR A 62 -14.35 -19.94 -1.00
CA THR A 62 -12.96 -20.33 -0.70
C THR A 62 -12.85 -21.10 0.60
N PHE A 63 -13.51 -20.64 1.67
CA PHE A 63 -13.37 -21.20 3.02
C PHE A 63 -14.63 -21.92 3.52
N GLY A 64 -15.70 -21.93 2.73
CA GLY A 64 -16.98 -22.51 3.14
C GLY A 64 -17.75 -21.63 4.13
N PRO A 65 -18.75 -22.21 4.84
CA PRO A 65 -19.57 -21.46 5.78
C PRO A 65 -18.79 -21.16 7.06
N LEU A 66 -18.43 -19.88 7.22
CA LEU A 66 -17.83 -19.36 8.44
C LEU A 66 -18.92 -18.86 9.40
N PRO A 67 -18.75 -19.00 10.74
CA PRO A 67 -19.62 -18.34 11.70
C PRO A 67 -19.66 -16.83 11.48
N SER A 68 -20.82 -16.20 11.74
CA SER A 68 -21.06 -14.78 11.43
C SER A 68 -19.97 -13.83 11.91
N PRO A 69 -19.44 -13.90 13.16
CA PRO A 69 -18.39 -12.98 13.59
C PRO A 69 -17.13 -13.06 12.70
N HIS A 70 -16.67 -14.26 12.37
CA HIS A 70 -15.47 -14.45 11.54
C HIS A 70 -15.69 -14.00 10.09
N TYR A 71 -16.85 -14.34 9.54
CA TYR A 71 -17.22 -13.94 8.19
C TYR A 71 -17.22 -12.40 8.02
N GLU A 72 -17.84 -11.69 8.96
CA GLU A 72 -17.90 -10.22 8.93
C GLU A 72 -16.53 -9.58 9.13
N GLN A 73 -15.75 -10.11 10.07
CA GLN A 73 -14.40 -9.62 10.37
C GLN A 73 -13.45 -9.85 9.19
N LEU A 74 -13.48 -11.02 8.55
CA LEU A 74 -12.66 -11.31 7.37
C LEU A 74 -13.10 -10.48 6.16
N THR A 75 -14.39 -10.26 5.97
CA THR A 75 -14.89 -9.35 4.93
C THR A 75 -14.35 -7.94 5.17
N LYS A 76 -14.42 -7.45 6.40
CA LYS A 76 -13.87 -6.13 6.76
C LYS A 76 -12.35 -6.07 6.52
N MET A 77 -11.60 -7.09 6.92
CA MET A 77 -10.16 -7.20 6.68
C MET A 77 -9.83 -7.05 5.19
N MET A 78 -10.56 -7.74 4.31
CA MET A 78 -10.38 -7.63 2.86
C MET A 78 -10.63 -6.21 2.35
N LEU A 79 -11.72 -5.58 2.82
CA LEU A 79 -12.09 -4.24 2.38
C LEU A 79 -11.09 -3.17 2.86
N ASP A 80 -10.53 -3.34 4.05
CA ASP A 80 -9.59 -2.39 4.65
C ASP A 80 -8.14 -2.63 4.18
N SER A 81 -7.85 -3.75 3.50
CA SER A 81 -6.49 -4.18 3.17
C SER A 81 -5.72 -3.19 2.30
N HIS A 82 -6.39 -2.56 1.34
CA HIS A 82 -5.78 -1.55 0.46
C HIS A 82 -5.31 -0.33 1.27
N GLU A 83 -6.20 0.25 2.07
CA GLU A 83 -5.89 1.43 2.89
C GLU A 83 -4.79 1.14 3.93
N ALA A 84 -4.79 -0.07 4.50
CA ALA A 84 -3.72 -0.47 5.42
C ALA A 84 -2.35 -0.45 4.74
N VAL A 85 -2.26 -0.99 3.50
CA VAL A 85 -1.01 -0.98 2.71
C VAL A 85 -0.60 0.44 2.35
N VAL A 86 -1.53 1.27 1.88
CA VAL A 86 -1.24 2.69 1.59
C VAL A 86 -0.71 3.39 2.83
N ASN A 87 -1.34 3.19 3.99
CA ASN A 87 -0.95 3.83 5.24
C ASN A 87 0.48 3.50 5.66
N TYR A 88 0.89 2.23 5.64
CA TYR A 88 2.25 1.89 6.10
C TYR A 88 3.33 2.01 5.02
N MET A 89 2.98 2.10 3.75
CA MET A 89 3.97 2.21 2.67
C MET A 89 4.10 3.63 2.13
N MET A 90 3.03 4.19 1.60
CA MET A 90 3.05 5.43 0.79
C MET A 90 1.82 6.29 1.03
N PRO A 91 1.59 6.79 2.26
CA PRO A 91 0.41 7.59 2.59
C PRO A 91 0.42 8.96 1.91
N LEU A 92 -0.76 9.58 1.83
CA LEU A 92 -0.97 10.96 1.37
C LEU A 92 -0.48 11.23 -0.07
N GLY A 93 -0.46 10.20 -0.92
CA GLY A 93 0.00 10.33 -2.30
C GLY A 93 1.52 10.20 -2.50
N LEU A 94 2.27 9.83 -1.47
CA LEU A 94 3.64 9.37 -1.66
C LEU A 94 3.66 8.16 -2.60
N HIS A 95 4.72 8.03 -3.38
CA HIS A 95 4.84 6.95 -4.36
C HIS A 95 6.28 6.52 -4.55
N HIS A 96 6.48 5.28 -5.02
CA HIS A 96 7.76 4.74 -5.50
C HIS A 96 8.89 4.79 -4.47
N ILE A 97 8.59 4.54 -3.19
CA ILE A 97 9.57 4.59 -2.08
C ILE A 97 10.19 3.19 -1.84
N PHE A 98 10.13 2.32 -2.83
CA PHE A 98 10.66 0.95 -2.72
C PHE A 98 12.16 0.88 -2.99
N ALA A 99 12.76 -0.21 -2.53
CA ALA A 99 14.14 -0.54 -2.80
C ALA A 99 14.43 -0.71 -4.31
N TRP A 100 15.60 -0.23 -4.69
CA TRP A 100 16.08 -0.33 -6.07
C TRP A 100 16.20 -1.78 -6.57
N GLY A 101 15.80 -1.98 -7.79
CA GLY A 101 16.04 -3.22 -8.55
C GLY A 101 15.02 -4.33 -8.32
N HIS A 102 14.52 -4.49 -7.09
CA HIS A 102 13.54 -5.55 -6.78
C HIS A 102 12.21 -5.06 -6.20
N HIS A 103 12.11 -3.78 -5.87
CA HIS A 103 10.90 -3.12 -5.37
C HIS A 103 10.29 -3.73 -4.10
N TYR A 104 11.10 -4.44 -3.32
CA TYR A 104 10.68 -4.98 -2.04
C TYR A 104 11.28 -4.19 -0.88
N GLY A 105 10.43 -3.81 0.06
CA GLY A 105 10.83 -3.00 1.21
C GLY A 105 11.09 -1.52 0.89
N PRO A 106 11.26 -0.70 1.94
CA PRO A 106 11.45 0.74 1.81
C PRO A 106 12.92 1.09 1.54
N GLU A 107 13.15 2.01 0.63
CA GLU A 107 14.46 2.63 0.42
C GLU A 107 14.32 4.13 0.07
N PRO A 108 13.70 4.97 0.93
CA PRO A 108 13.46 6.38 0.62
C PRO A 108 14.75 7.16 0.36
N TRP A 109 15.90 6.68 0.82
CA TRP A 109 17.22 7.27 0.60
C TRP A 109 17.85 6.89 -0.74
N CYS A 110 17.23 6.01 -1.53
CA CYS A 110 17.86 5.51 -2.74
C CYS A 110 18.15 6.64 -3.74
N SER A 111 19.44 6.75 -4.07
CA SER A 111 19.97 7.69 -5.04
C SER A 111 21.17 7.05 -5.74
N ILE A 112 20.97 6.61 -6.98
CA ILE A 112 22.00 5.92 -7.78
C ILE A 112 22.50 6.87 -8.86
N PRO A 113 23.80 7.23 -8.84
CA PRO A 113 24.38 8.07 -9.90
C PRO A 113 24.20 7.46 -11.29
N GLY A 114 23.71 8.25 -12.22
CA GLY A 114 23.50 7.83 -13.61
C GLY A 114 22.20 7.07 -13.88
N ALA A 115 21.42 6.71 -12.86
CA ALA A 115 20.07 6.18 -13.06
C ALA A 115 19.11 7.28 -13.52
N ARG A 116 18.09 6.91 -14.27
CA ARG A 116 17.01 7.86 -14.60
C ARG A 116 16.37 8.38 -13.31
N PRO A 117 16.17 9.71 -13.18
CA PRO A 117 15.59 10.30 -11.96
C PRO A 117 14.23 9.69 -11.58
N ASP A 118 13.37 9.45 -12.57
CA ASP A 118 12.02 8.88 -12.40
C ASP A 118 12.00 7.39 -12.00
N TRP A 119 13.16 6.77 -11.84
CA TRP A 119 13.30 5.43 -11.26
C TRP A 119 13.68 5.46 -9.78
N LEU A 120 13.97 6.64 -9.24
CA LEU A 120 14.50 6.78 -7.89
C LEU A 120 13.43 7.30 -6.91
N PRO A 121 13.32 6.72 -5.70
CA PRO A 121 12.44 7.21 -4.64
C PRO A 121 12.57 8.71 -4.37
N SER A 122 13.80 9.23 -4.34
CA SER A 122 14.07 10.65 -4.11
C SER A 122 13.45 11.58 -5.16
N TYR A 123 13.21 11.11 -6.38
CA TYR A 123 12.50 11.86 -7.41
C TYR A 123 11.03 12.07 -7.05
N TYR A 124 10.39 11.06 -6.45
CA TYR A 124 8.97 11.10 -6.15
C TYR A 124 8.67 11.87 -4.86
N HIS A 125 9.40 11.61 -3.78
CA HIS A 125 9.11 12.26 -2.52
C HIS A 125 9.71 13.66 -2.38
N LYS A 126 10.81 13.99 -3.10
CA LYS A 126 11.45 15.32 -3.09
C LYS A 126 11.65 15.91 -1.68
N ALA A 127 11.80 15.08 -0.66
CA ALA A 127 11.92 15.55 0.72
C ALA A 127 13.15 16.43 0.91
N ASP A 128 12.95 17.62 1.45
CA ASP A 128 13.96 18.60 1.82
C ASP A 128 13.55 19.35 3.11
N LYS A 129 14.32 20.36 3.52
CA LYS A 129 14.02 21.14 4.72
C LYS A 129 12.71 21.93 4.64
N GLN A 130 12.23 22.24 3.44
CA GLN A 130 11.01 22.98 3.21
C GLN A 130 9.77 22.09 3.28
N GLY A 131 9.87 20.84 2.80
CA GLY A 131 8.71 19.95 2.73
C GLY A 131 8.97 18.60 2.07
N ILE A 132 7.89 18.00 1.61
CA ILE A 132 7.88 16.70 0.95
C ILE A 132 6.80 16.66 -0.15
N GLY A 133 6.97 15.79 -1.14
CA GLY A 133 6.07 15.64 -2.28
C GLY A 133 6.64 16.26 -3.56
N PHE A 134 6.10 15.89 -4.70
CA PHE A 134 6.52 16.39 -6.00
C PHE A 134 5.50 17.41 -6.52
N ASP A 135 5.96 18.62 -6.84
CA ASP A 135 5.09 19.66 -7.40
C ASP A 135 4.74 19.35 -8.88
N ARG A 136 3.54 18.81 -9.06
CA ARG A 136 2.92 18.52 -10.37
C ARG A 136 1.83 19.53 -10.73
N SER A 137 1.65 20.57 -9.91
CA SER A 137 0.74 21.66 -10.20
C SER A 137 1.17 22.46 -11.44
N SER A 138 0.33 23.42 -11.87
CA SER A 138 0.64 24.36 -12.95
C SER A 138 1.86 25.24 -12.66
N LYS A 139 2.27 25.36 -11.39
CA LYS A 139 3.46 26.09 -10.95
C LYS A 139 4.73 25.24 -10.95
N GLY A 140 4.57 23.92 -10.94
CA GLY A 140 5.66 22.95 -11.00
C GLY A 140 5.82 22.33 -12.39
N SER A 141 5.71 21.02 -12.48
CA SER A 141 5.84 20.29 -13.77
C SER A 141 4.62 20.41 -14.69
N ASN A 142 3.52 20.98 -14.23
CA ASN A 142 2.25 21.10 -14.92
C ASN A 142 1.63 19.76 -15.38
N ALA A 143 1.96 18.65 -14.70
CA ALA A 143 1.38 17.35 -15.03
C ALA A 143 -0.13 17.28 -14.77
N VAL A 144 -0.69 18.19 -13.97
CA VAL A 144 -2.14 18.32 -13.77
C VAL A 144 -2.88 18.61 -15.07
N ALA A 145 -2.25 19.25 -16.06
CA ALA A 145 -2.87 19.57 -17.35
C ALA A 145 -3.30 18.34 -18.18
N GLN A 146 -2.81 17.14 -17.84
CA GLN A 146 -3.22 15.90 -18.52
C GLN A 146 -4.60 15.39 -18.10
N TYR A 147 -5.16 15.92 -16.99
CA TYR A 147 -6.47 15.51 -16.49
C TYR A 147 -7.61 16.35 -17.12
N PRO A 148 -8.85 15.84 -17.13
CA PRO A 148 -10.01 16.65 -17.48
C PRO A 148 -10.05 17.94 -16.63
N GLU A 149 -10.54 19.03 -17.23
CA GLU A 149 -10.47 20.39 -16.65
C GLU A 149 -10.92 20.47 -15.18
N ALA A 150 -12.02 19.82 -14.84
CA ALA A 150 -12.57 19.82 -13.47
C ALA A 150 -11.59 19.18 -12.47
N LEU A 151 -10.96 18.05 -12.82
CA LEU A 151 -9.98 17.37 -11.99
C LEU A 151 -8.65 18.13 -11.97
N ALA A 152 -8.21 18.63 -13.12
CA ALA A 152 -7.00 19.46 -13.20
C ALA A 152 -7.11 20.65 -12.23
N LYS A 153 -8.24 21.34 -12.22
CA LYS A 153 -8.51 22.48 -11.33
C LYS A 153 -8.52 22.09 -9.85
N GLN A 154 -9.08 20.91 -9.53
CA GLN A 154 -9.12 20.38 -8.17
C GLN A 154 -7.72 20.02 -7.67
N TYR A 155 -6.91 19.36 -8.49
CA TYR A 155 -5.57 18.90 -8.13
C TYR A 155 -4.52 20.00 -8.16
N ASP A 156 -4.73 21.05 -8.96
CA ASP A 156 -3.79 22.17 -9.10
C ASP A 156 -3.70 23.06 -7.85
N ASN A 157 -4.74 23.10 -7.05
CA ASN A 157 -4.78 23.89 -5.83
C ASN A 157 -4.63 22.97 -4.60
N ILE A 158 -3.58 23.21 -3.81
CA ILE A 158 -3.28 22.44 -2.60
C ILE A 158 -4.45 22.39 -1.61
N GLY A 159 -5.26 23.45 -1.52
CA GLY A 159 -6.40 23.53 -0.62
C GLY A 159 -7.63 22.75 -1.08
N THR A 160 -7.71 22.38 -2.37
CA THR A 160 -8.81 21.58 -2.94
C THR A 160 -8.35 20.18 -3.34
N CYS A 161 -7.06 19.93 -3.40
CA CYS A 161 -6.51 18.62 -3.66
C CYS A 161 -6.95 17.64 -2.56
N PRO A 162 -7.49 16.46 -2.88
CA PRO A 162 -7.74 15.43 -1.89
C PRO A 162 -6.45 15.05 -1.15
N GLU A 163 -6.54 14.88 0.18
CA GLU A 163 -5.34 14.63 1.00
C GLU A 163 -4.63 13.33 0.63
N GLU A 164 -5.38 12.33 0.19
CA GLU A 164 -4.86 11.06 -0.33
C GLU A 164 -3.96 11.21 -1.56
N PHE A 165 -4.02 12.35 -2.27
CA PHE A 165 -3.19 12.67 -3.43
C PHE A 165 -2.28 13.87 -3.20
N LEU A 166 -2.25 14.44 -1.99
CA LEU A 166 -1.55 15.69 -1.69
C LEU A 166 -0.09 15.67 -2.16
N LEU A 167 0.67 14.67 -1.72
CA LEU A 167 2.11 14.60 -1.98
C LEU A 167 2.46 14.08 -3.39
N TRP A 168 1.46 13.55 -4.10
CA TRP A 168 1.60 13.26 -5.52
C TRP A 168 1.56 14.54 -6.37
N PHE A 169 0.70 15.49 -6.01
CA PHE A 169 0.52 16.72 -6.79
C PHE A 169 1.28 17.93 -6.26
N HIS A 170 1.61 17.96 -4.98
CA HIS A 170 2.22 19.13 -4.34
C HIS A 170 3.45 18.79 -3.53
N HIS A 171 4.44 19.71 -3.58
CA HIS A 171 5.50 19.79 -2.59
C HIS A 171 4.96 20.61 -1.41
N ALA A 172 4.61 19.95 -0.32
CA ALA A 172 3.93 20.60 0.81
C ALA A 172 4.87 20.78 2.01
N PRO A 173 4.83 21.95 2.68
CA PRO A 173 5.65 22.19 3.87
C PRO A 173 5.33 21.19 5.00
N TRP A 174 6.33 20.78 5.77
CA TRP A 174 6.17 19.89 6.91
C TRP A 174 5.14 20.38 7.92
N THR A 175 4.95 21.69 8.03
CA THR A 175 3.98 22.36 8.92
C THR A 175 2.64 22.65 8.26
N TYR A 176 2.41 22.21 7.00
CA TYR A 176 1.12 22.38 6.33
C TYR A 176 0.00 21.79 7.19
N ARG A 177 -1.10 22.55 7.32
CA ARG A 177 -2.24 22.13 8.14
C ARG A 177 -3.19 21.27 7.36
N MET A 178 -3.29 20.00 7.77
CA MET A 178 -4.20 19.01 7.23
C MET A 178 -5.62 19.26 7.73
N LYS A 179 -6.63 18.66 7.10
CA LYS A 179 -8.05 18.75 7.52
C LYS A 179 -8.28 18.28 8.96
N SER A 180 -7.47 17.35 9.43
CA SER A 180 -7.46 16.89 10.81
C SER A 180 -7.03 17.97 11.82
N GLY A 181 -6.48 19.08 11.35
CA GLY A 181 -5.84 20.12 12.16
C GLY A 181 -4.40 19.83 12.56
N ARG A 182 -3.87 18.64 12.24
CA ARG A 182 -2.46 18.28 12.47
C ARG A 182 -1.55 18.94 11.46
N THR A 183 -0.24 18.93 11.73
CA THR A 183 0.76 19.22 10.70
C THR A 183 0.87 18.05 9.73
N LEU A 184 1.38 18.31 8.52
CA LEU A 184 1.67 17.24 7.55
C LEU A 184 2.62 16.19 8.14
N TRP A 185 3.64 16.62 8.91
CA TRP A 185 4.54 15.68 9.58
C TRP A 185 3.81 14.77 10.56
N ASP A 186 2.98 15.34 11.44
CA ASP A 186 2.20 14.54 12.39
C ASP A 186 1.26 13.59 11.65
N GLU A 187 0.57 14.08 10.61
CA GLU A 187 -0.35 13.26 9.82
C GLU A 187 0.36 12.06 9.17
N LEU A 188 1.54 12.28 8.60
CA LEU A 188 2.39 11.19 8.09
C LEU A 188 2.72 10.17 9.19
N CYS A 189 3.13 10.64 10.36
CA CYS A 189 3.44 9.76 11.49
C CYS A 189 2.23 8.90 11.89
N TYR A 190 1.03 9.50 11.97
CA TYR A 190 -0.19 8.78 12.31
C TYR A 190 -0.63 7.79 11.23
N HIS A 191 -0.47 8.13 9.95
CA HIS A 191 -0.75 7.19 8.86
C HIS A 191 0.13 5.94 8.94
N TYR A 192 1.44 6.12 9.07
CA TYR A 192 2.37 4.99 9.21
C TYR A 192 2.07 4.11 10.42
N ASP A 193 1.80 4.71 11.58
CA ASP A 193 1.45 3.97 12.79
C ASP A 193 0.11 3.24 12.66
N ASN A 194 -0.89 3.90 12.07
CA ASN A 194 -2.21 3.30 11.81
C ASN A 194 -2.10 2.09 10.89
N GLY A 195 -1.30 2.17 9.81
CA GLY A 195 -1.07 1.04 8.92
C GLY A 195 -0.48 -0.17 9.66
N VAL A 196 0.51 0.05 10.53
CA VAL A 196 1.07 -1.02 11.38
C VAL A 196 0.02 -1.63 12.30
N ARG A 197 -0.81 -0.80 12.93
CA ARG A 197 -1.91 -1.30 13.79
C ARG A 197 -2.91 -2.13 13.00
N GLN A 198 -3.33 -1.65 11.83
CA GLN A 198 -4.28 -2.35 10.97
C GLN A 198 -3.79 -3.75 10.57
N VAL A 199 -2.54 -3.89 10.12
CA VAL A 199 -2.03 -5.22 9.73
C VAL A 199 -1.83 -6.16 10.92
N ARG A 200 -1.52 -5.64 12.12
CA ARG A 200 -1.52 -6.42 13.35
C ARG A 200 -2.93 -6.93 13.71
N ASP A 201 -3.94 -6.10 13.46
CA ASP A 201 -5.34 -6.51 13.71
C ASP A 201 -5.82 -7.50 12.63
N PHE A 202 -5.34 -7.41 11.40
CA PHE A 202 -5.58 -8.43 10.38
C PHE A 202 -5.03 -9.80 10.79
N GLN A 203 -3.81 -9.83 11.32
CA GLN A 203 -3.22 -11.08 11.84
C GLN A 203 -4.09 -11.67 12.96
N LYS A 204 -4.49 -10.86 13.96
CA LYS A 204 -5.36 -11.32 15.06
C LYS A 204 -6.71 -11.83 14.54
N THR A 205 -7.30 -11.12 13.56
CA THR A 205 -8.57 -11.51 12.95
C THR A 205 -8.44 -12.87 12.26
N TRP A 206 -7.33 -13.09 11.55
CA TRP A 206 -7.06 -14.37 10.91
C TRP A 206 -6.83 -15.49 11.92
N ASP A 207 -5.98 -15.23 12.93
CA ASP A 207 -5.68 -16.23 13.98
C ASP A 207 -6.96 -16.67 14.73
N ALA A 208 -7.91 -15.76 14.95
CA ALA A 208 -9.18 -16.09 15.58
C ALA A 208 -10.06 -17.05 14.76
N ALA A 209 -9.85 -17.13 13.45
CA ALA A 209 -10.61 -17.97 12.54
C ALA A 209 -10.00 -19.38 12.35
N GLU A 210 -8.87 -19.71 12.97
CA GLU A 210 -8.11 -20.96 12.79
C GLU A 210 -8.97 -22.22 12.75
N LYS A 211 -9.88 -22.38 13.72
CA LYS A 211 -10.71 -23.59 13.85
C LYS A 211 -11.73 -23.79 12.72
N HIS A 212 -11.91 -22.79 11.88
CA HIS A 212 -12.94 -22.76 10.83
C HIS A 212 -12.34 -22.80 9.42
N ILE A 213 -11.02 -22.83 9.31
CA ILE A 213 -10.29 -22.82 8.04
C ILE A 213 -9.42 -24.08 7.98
N ASP A 214 -9.28 -24.69 6.81
CA ASP A 214 -8.36 -25.82 6.65
C ASP A 214 -6.91 -25.41 6.97
N ALA A 215 -6.15 -26.36 7.52
CA ALA A 215 -4.82 -26.09 8.06
C ALA A 215 -3.84 -25.56 7.00
N GLU A 216 -3.92 -26.03 5.75
CA GLU A 216 -3.01 -25.65 4.68
C GLU A 216 -3.14 -24.15 4.36
N ARG A 217 -4.35 -23.70 4.03
CA ARG A 217 -4.63 -22.30 3.72
C ARG A 217 -4.49 -21.39 4.94
N PHE A 218 -4.85 -21.92 6.14
CA PHE A 218 -4.65 -21.16 7.37
C PHE A 218 -3.17 -20.81 7.59
N HIS A 219 -2.28 -21.78 7.52
CA HIS A 219 -0.86 -21.57 7.76
C HIS A 219 -0.18 -20.76 6.65
N GLU A 220 -0.59 -20.95 5.39
CA GLU A 220 -0.11 -20.12 4.28
C GLU A 220 -0.39 -18.64 4.55
N VAL A 221 -1.64 -18.28 4.78
CA VAL A 221 -2.07 -16.90 5.00
C VAL A 221 -1.48 -16.33 6.29
N GLN A 222 -1.44 -17.13 7.37
CA GLN A 222 -0.81 -16.71 8.64
C GLN A 222 0.66 -16.33 8.45
N SER A 223 1.40 -17.10 7.67
CA SER A 223 2.81 -16.82 7.35
C SER A 223 2.97 -15.49 6.61
N HIS A 224 2.11 -15.23 5.62
CA HIS A 224 2.11 -13.96 4.88
C HIS A 224 1.75 -12.78 5.78
N LEU A 225 0.73 -12.89 6.63
CA LEU A 225 0.35 -11.83 7.56
C LEU A 225 1.43 -11.53 8.58
N LYS A 226 2.12 -12.54 9.13
CA LYS A 226 3.29 -12.34 10.02
C LYS A 226 4.41 -11.58 9.31
N THR A 227 4.69 -11.93 8.07
CA THR A 227 5.65 -11.20 7.22
C THR A 227 5.20 -9.76 7.00
N GLN A 228 3.93 -9.54 6.67
CA GLN A 228 3.38 -8.20 6.44
C GLN A 228 3.46 -7.34 7.70
N VAL A 229 3.19 -7.88 8.89
CA VAL A 229 3.32 -7.14 10.16
C VAL A 229 4.76 -6.68 10.39
N ARG A 230 5.73 -7.58 10.18
CA ARG A 230 7.15 -7.24 10.28
C ARG A 230 7.53 -6.15 9.28
N ASP A 231 7.10 -6.30 8.05
CA ASP A 231 7.44 -5.39 6.97
C ASP A 231 6.77 -4.01 7.15
N ALA A 232 5.55 -3.95 7.68
CA ALA A 232 4.89 -2.69 7.99
C ALA A 232 5.66 -1.88 9.04
N VAL A 233 6.22 -2.52 10.07
CA VAL A 233 7.09 -1.86 11.04
C VAL A 233 8.38 -1.37 10.37
N TRP A 234 8.99 -2.18 9.53
CA TRP A 234 10.16 -1.79 8.75
C TRP A 234 9.89 -0.57 7.86
N TRP A 235 8.79 -0.57 7.12
CA TRP A 235 8.36 0.57 6.29
C TRP A 235 8.17 1.84 7.11
N LYS A 236 7.41 1.76 8.21
CA LYS A 236 7.20 2.88 9.13
C LYS A 236 8.51 3.46 9.61
N ASP A 237 9.37 2.62 10.17
CA ASP A 237 10.61 3.07 10.77
C ASP A 237 11.57 3.67 9.73
N ALA A 238 11.73 3.03 8.57
CA ALA A 238 12.58 3.53 7.50
C ALA A 238 12.15 4.91 7.00
N CYS A 239 10.84 5.07 6.72
CA CYS A 239 10.32 6.31 6.20
C CYS A 239 10.33 7.42 7.26
N LEU A 240 9.85 7.17 8.47
CA LEU A 240 9.80 8.19 9.52
C LEU A 240 11.20 8.65 9.94
N LEU A 241 12.13 7.72 10.16
CA LEU A 241 13.51 8.07 10.54
C LEU A 241 14.24 8.83 9.42
N TYR A 242 13.97 8.49 8.17
CA TYR A 242 14.58 9.18 7.04
C TYR A 242 13.99 10.58 6.85
N PHE A 243 12.68 10.74 6.83
CA PHE A 243 12.02 12.02 6.64
C PHE A 243 12.19 12.97 7.82
N GLN A 244 12.33 12.44 9.03
CA GLN A 244 12.64 13.24 10.22
C GLN A 244 13.94 14.04 10.10
N LYS A 245 14.92 13.56 9.33
CA LYS A 245 16.17 14.29 9.06
C LYS A 245 15.93 15.62 8.34
N PHE A 246 14.85 15.72 7.59
CA PHE A 246 14.47 16.91 6.84
C PHE A 246 13.50 17.79 7.63
N SER A 247 12.46 17.18 8.19
CA SER A 247 11.46 17.93 8.96
C SER A 247 12.04 18.55 10.24
N GLY A 248 12.99 17.88 10.88
CA GLY A 248 13.52 18.27 12.19
C GLY A 248 12.48 18.20 13.33
N MET A 249 11.26 17.71 13.04
CA MET A 249 10.17 17.66 13.99
C MET A 249 10.17 16.35 14.78
N PRO A 250 9.76 16.35 16.06
CA PRO A 250 9.65 15.13 16.84
C PRO A 250 8.53 14.23 16.30
N ILE A 251 8.71 12.91 16.39
CA ILE A 251 7.63 11.95 16.20
C ILE A 251 6.64 12.11 17.36
N PRO A 252 5.32 12.18 17.15
CA PRO A 252 4.31 12.26 18.23
C PRO A 252 4.52 11.19 19.30
N TYR A 253 4.38 11.57 20.56
CA TYR A 253 4.76 10.68 21.68
C TYR A 253 3.76 9.53 21.93
N ASP A 254 2.58 9.63 21.40
CA ASP A 254 1.45 8.70 21.57
C ASP A 254 1.39 7.60 20.53
N ILE A 255 2.32 7.60 19.55
CA ILE A 255 2.49 6.51 18.60
C ILE A 255 3.70 5.64 18.94
N GLU A 256 3.72 4.41 18.38
CA GLU A 256 4.82 3.47 18.60
C GLU A 256 6.15 4.04 18.10
N ARG A 257 7.17 4.01 18.95
CA ARG A 257 8.51 4.47 18.58
C ARG A 257 9.15 3.54 17.55
N PRO A 258 9.97 4.08 16.64
CA PRO A 258 10.82 3.24 15.81
C PRO A 258 11.67 2.29 16.67
N VAL A 259 11.70 1.03 16.26
CA VAL A 259 12.53 -0.02 16.91
C VAL A 259 13.84 -0.26 16.17
N HIS A 260 13.99 0.30 14.99
CA HIS A 260 15.20 0.21 14.17
C HIS A 260 16.00 1.50 14.22
N GLU A 261 17.29 1.38 13.93
CA GLU A 261 18.18 2.51 13.70
C GLU A 261 18.33 2.78 12.20
N LEU A 262 18.20 4.03 11.77
CA LEU A 262 18.27 4.40 10.34
C LEU A 262 19.56 3.92 9.67
N LYS A 263 20.70 4.04 10.38
CA LYS A 263 22.01 3.60 9.86
C LYS A 263 22.06 2.11 9.59
N GLU A 264 21.37 1.32 10.39
CA GLU A 264 21.27 -0.14 10.18
C GLU A 264 20.35 -0.46 9.02
N LEU A 265 19.20 0.20 8.94
CA LEU A 265 18.27 0.06 7.80
C LEU A 265 18.95 0.39 6.47
N GLN A 266 19.79 1.42 6.43
CA GLN A 266 20.53 1.82 5.23
C GLN A 266 21.61 0.82 4.78
N LYS A 267 21.98 -0.11 5.65
CA LYS A 267 22.92 -1.20 5.31
C LYS A 267 22.22 -2.44 4.75
N VAL A 268 20.91 -2.53 4.90
CA VAL A 268 20.13 -3.66 4.40
C VAL A 268 20.10 -3.60 2.88
N HIS A 269 21.05 -4.24 2.26
CA HIS A 269 20.97 -4.60 0.85
C HIS A 269 20.39 -6.02 0.81
N LEU A 270 19.12 -6.15 0.46
CA LEU A 270 18.51 -7.44 0.21
C LEU A 270 18.83 -7.83 -1.24
N PRO A 271 19.87 -8.65 -1.50
CA PRO A 271 19.94 -9.31 -2.79
C PRO A 271 18.72 -10.23 -2.86
N ILE A 272 18.01 -10.21 -3.98
CA ILE A 272 16.84 -11.07 -4.25
C ILE A 272 17.12 -12.53 -3.90
N SER A 273 18.38 -12.97 -4.04
CA SER A 273 18.85 -14.31 -3.71
C SER A 273 18.82 -14.68 -2.21
N ASN A 274 18.81 -13.70 -1.32
CA ASN A 274 18.87 -13.92 0.14
C ASN A 274 17.52 -13.63 0.82
N TYR A 275 16.52 -13.22 0.08
CA TYR A 275 15.16 -13.17 0.58
C TYR A 275 14.63 -14.61 0.68
N GLU A 276 14.65 -15.16 1.89
CA GLU A 276 13.95 -16.41 2.19
C GLU A 276 12.45 -16.14 2.08
N CYS A 277 11.94 -16.23 0.86
CA CYS A 277 10.52 -16.36 0.65
C CYS A 277 10.09 -17.62 1.46
N PRO A 278 9.08 -17.53 2.33
CA PRO A 278 8.57 -18.70 3.07
C PRO A 278 8.27 -19.91 2.17
N THR A 279 7.96 -19.68 0.89
CA THR A 279 7.80 -20.71 -0.13
C THR A 279 9.10 -21.46 -0.50
N LYS A 280 10.28 -20.91 -0.29
CA LYS A 280 11.53 -21.64 -0.55
C LYS A 280 11.81 -22.74 0.47
N GLU A 281 11.45 -22.55 1.72
CA GLU A 281 11.55 -23.61 2.73
C GLU A 281 10.60 -24.76 2.44
N LEU A 282 9.39 -24.48 1.97
CA LEU A 282 8.40 -25.50 1.57
C LEU A 282 8.84 -26.25 0.30
N LEU A 283 9.43 -25.57 -0.67
CA LEU A 283 9.93 -26.18 -1.90
C LEU A 283 11.16 -27.07 -1.66
N ASN A 284 11.99 -26.75 -0.66
CA ASN A 284 13.16 -27.57 -0.32
C ASN A 284 12.84 -28.77 0.58
N LYS A 285 11.68 -28.81 1.25
CA LYS A 285 11.23 -29.96 2.06
C LYS A 285 10.57 -31.06 1.21
N ASN A 286 10.21 -30.76 -0.05
CA ASN A 286 9.54 -31.70 -0.96
C ASN A 286 10.48 -32.17 -2.11
N ARG A 287 11.77 -31.98 -2.00
CA ARG A 287 12.83 -32.62 -2.78
C ARG A 287 13.67 -33.52 -1.85
#